data_209257a882a2bc9af361b507db056568
#
_entry.id   209257a882a2bc9af361b507db056568
#
_cell.length_a   1.000
_cell.length_b   1.000
_cell.length_c   1.000
_cell.angle_alpha   90.00
_cell.angle_beta   90.00
_cell.angle_gamma   90.00
#
_symmetry.space_group_name_H-M   'P 1'
#
loop_
_entity.id
_entity.type
_entity.pdbx_description
1 polymer ?
#
loop_
_entity_poly.entity_id
_entity_poly.type
_entity_poly.pdbx_seq_one_letter_code
_entity_poly.pdbx_strand_id
1 'polypeptide(L)'
;MLIEEMTEQECLDLLTQVRFGRLGCAYRNQPYVLPTYFACSSRILYGFATFGQKIKWMRANPLVCVEAEAPDARLGWKTVVAFGRYEELSDLPEWESERETARGLLEKREWWQSPAAITSTHRGGSYEVWYRIHMERLTGFRAVPEPSPIGSLRTGS
;
A
#
# COMPACT_ATOMS: atom_id res chain seq x y z
N MET A 1 -12.43 22.36 -7.09
CA MET A 1 -12.21 21.07 -6.39
C MET A 1 -11.68 21.36 -4.99
N LEU A 2 -12.29 20.77 -4.00
CA LEU A 2 -11.88 20.93 -2.60
C LEU A 2 -10.97 19.76 -2.20
N ILE A 3 -9.90 20.05 -1.46
CA ILE A 3 -9.00 19.06 -0.87
C ILE A 3 -9.28 19.04 0.63
N GLU A 4 -9.63 17.86 1.13
CA GLU A 4 -9.92 17.63 2.54
C GLU A 4 -8.94 16.63 3.12
N GLU A 5 -8.47 16.87 4.33
CA GLU A 5 -7.68 15.90 5.08
C GLU A 5 -8.54 14.73 5.54
N MET A 6 -8.00 13.52 5.42
CA MET A 6 -8.65 12.31 5.93
C MET A 6 -8.18 12.03 7.36
N THR A 7 -9.08 11.51 8.18
CA THR A 7 -8.71 11.01 9.51
C THR A 7 -7.82 9.77 9.40
N GLU A 8 -7.12 9.43 10.47
CA GLU A 8 -6.32 8.21 10.53
C GLU A 8 -7.16 6.96 10.23
N GLN A 9 -8.37 6.87 10.78
CA GLN A 9 -9.27 5.75 10.54
C GLN A 9 -9.68 5.66 9.06
N GLU A 10 -9.98 6.78 8.43
CA GLU A 10 -10.30 6.82 6.99
C GLU A 10 -9.10 6.36 6.14
N CYS A 11 -7.88 6.70 6.54
CA CYS A 11 -6.66 6.23 5.89
C CYS A 11 -6.51 4.71 6.03
N LEU A 12 -6.73 4.17 7.22
CA LEU A 12 -6.67 2.72 7.46
C LEU A 12 -7.76 1.97 6.69
N ASP A 13 -8.96 2.52 6.62
CA ASP A 13 -10.07 1.95 5.85
C ASP A 13 -9.71 1.88 4.36
N LEU A 14 -9.12 2.94 3.82
CA LEU A 14 -8.66 2.95 2.43
C LEU A 14 -7.60 1.86 2.18
N LEU A 15 -6.59 1.77 3.03
CA LEU A 15 -5.53 0.75 2.91
C LEU A 15 -6.08 -0.68 3.04
N THR A 16 -7.14 -0.87 3.80
CA THR A 16 -7.80 -2.18 3.93
C THR A 16 -8.59 -2.56 2.67
N GLN A 17 -9.16 -1.58 1.99
CA GLN A 17 -9.95 -1.79 0.78
C GLN A 17 -9.11 -1.98 -0.48
N VAL A 18 -8.03 -1.23 -0.61
CA VAL A 18 -7.15 -1.31 -1.78
C VAL A 18 -6.16 -2.48 -1.66
N ARG A 19 -5.73 -3.00 -2.80
CA ARG A 19 -4.87 -4.19 -2.88
C ARG A 19 -3.53 -3.89 -3.51
N PHE A 20 -3.41 -2.72 -4.09
CA PHE A 20 -2.30 -2.32 -4.92
C PHE A 20 -1.93 -0.88 -4.63
N GLY A 21 -0.65 -0.61 -4.61
CA GLY A 21 -0.12 0.72 -4.39
C GLY A 21 1.32 0.81 -4.85
N ARG A 22 2.01 1.78 -4.31
CA ARG A 22 3.42 2.02 -4.62
C ARG A 22 4.23 2.03 -3.34
N LEU A 23 5.28 1.23 -3.32
CA LEU A 23 6.25 1.17 -2.24
C LEU A 23 7.40 2.13 -2.56
N GLY A 24 7.68 3.02 -1.63
CA GLY A 24 8.85 3.90 -1.68
C GLY A 24 9.89 3.44 -0.68
N CYS A 25 11.13 3.30 -1.12
CA CYS A 25 12.28 3.05 -0.28
C CYS A 25 13.46 3.91 -0.73
N ALA A 26 14.51 3.98 0.06
CA ALA A 26 15.68 4.77 -0.26
C ALA A 26 16.95 4.10 0.24
N TYR A 27 18.03 4.28 -0.51
CA TYR A 27 19.35 3.85 -0.14
C TYR A 27 20.37 4.88 -0.60
N ARG A 28 21.26 5.31 0.29
CA ARG A 28 22.26 6.34 0.01
C ARG A 28 21.68 7.59 -0.64
N ASN A 29 20.56 8.07 -0.10
CA ASN A 29 19.80 9.23 -0.59
C ASN A 29 19.17 9.06 -1.97
N GLN A 30 19.20 7.86 -2.56
CA GLN A 30 18.49 7.58 -3.79
C GLN A 30 17.10 7.04 -3.48
N PRO A 31 16.02 7.75 -3.80
CA PRO A 31 14.67 7.23 -3.69
C PRO A 31 14.38 6.21 -4.80
N TYR A 32 13.54 5.25 -4.48
CA TYR A 32 13.10 4.21 -5.40
C TYR A 32 11.63 3.90 -5.15
N VAL A 33 10.82 3.98 -6.18
CA VAL A 33 9.37 3.74 -6.12
C VAL A 33 9.01 2.64 -7.08
N LEU A 34 8.21 1.69 -6.62
CA LEU A 34 7.78 0.55 -7.44
C LEU A 34 6.37 0.10 -7.03
N PRO A 35 5.64 -0.53 -7.97
CA PRO A 35 4.33 -1.09 -7.65
C PRO A 35 4.46 -2.24 -6.65
N THR A 36 3.47 -2.36 -5.77
CA THR A 36 3.40 -3.43 -4.80
C THR A 36 1.96 -3.84 -4.53
N TYR A 37 1.77 -5.15 -4.35
CA TYR A 37 0.55 -5.68 -3.78
C TYR A 37 0.73 -5.85 -2.27
N PHE A 38 -0.32 -5.59 -1.53
CA PHE A 38 -0.28 -5.72 -0.07
C PHE A 38 -1.64 -6.10 0.51
N ALA A 39 -1.62 -6.53 1.76
CA ALA A 39 -2.80 -6.68 2.59
C ALA A 39 -2.59 -5.91 3.88
N CYS A 40 -3.60 -5.14 4.28
CA CYS A 40 -3.56 -4.36 5.51
C CYS A 40 -4.38 -5.06 6.60
N SER A 41 -3.81 -5.18 7.79
CA SER A 41 -4.52 -5.59 9.00
C SER A 41 -4.04 -4.73 10.16
N SER A 42 -4.96 -3.99 10.77
CA SER A 42 -4.63 -2.98 11.77
C SER A 42 -3.62 -1.96 11.21
N ARG A 43 -2.51 -1.74 11.87
CA ARG A 43 -1.45 -0.83 11.44
C ARG A 43 -0.27 -1.55 10.78
N ILE A 44 -0.53 -2.70 10.17
CA ILE A 44 0.50 -3.51 9.52
C ILE A 44 0.11 -3.77 8.08
N LEU A 45 1.04 -3.50 7.17
CA LEU A 45 0.96 -3.89 5.78
C LEU A 45 1.82 -5.14 5.58
N TYR A 46 1.21 -6.19 5.05
CA TYR A 46 1.90 -7.42 4.69
C TYR A 46 2.17 -7.45 3.20
N GLY A 47 3.36 -7.86 2.82
CA GLY A 47 3.77 -7.95 1.44
C GLY A 47 4.61 -9.19 1.17
N PHE A 48 4.79 -9.41 -0.11
CA PHE A 48 5.54 -10.53 -0.64
C PHE A 48 6.29 -10.08 -1.88
N ALA A 49 7.51 -10.52 -2.02
CA ALA A 49 8.33 -10.19 -3.17
C ALA A 49 9.35 -11.28 -3.45
N THR A 50 9.83 -11.34 -4.67
CA THR A 50 11.07 -12.05 -4.96
C THR A 50 12.25 -11.21 -4.51
N PHE A 51 13.32 -11.88 -4.07
CA PHE A 51 14.55 -11.21 -3.68
C PHE A 51 15.10 -10.37 -4.84
N GLY A 52 15.45 -9.14 -4.56
CA GLY A 52 15.98 -8.20 -5.54
C GLY A 52 16.38 -6.87 -4.90
N GLN A 53 16.53 -5.83 -5.72
CA GLN A 53 17.04 -4.53 -5.28
C GLN A 53 16.23 -3.93 -4.13
N LYS A 54 14.90 -3.95 -4.21
CA LYS A 54 14.07 -3.37 -3.15
C LYS A 54 14.31 -4.03 -1.79
N ILE A 55 14.46 -5.35 -1.77
CA ILE A 55 14.72 -6.09 -0.52
C ILE A 55 16.09 -5.74 0.03
N LYS A 56 17.11 -5.68 -0.81
CA LYS A 56 18.46 -5.26 -0.42
C LYS A 56 18.44 -3.85 0.20
N TRP A 57 17.73 -2.93 -0.42
CA TRP A 57 17.64 -1.55 0.05
C TRP A 57 16.85 -1.44 1.36
N MET A 58 15.75 -2.16 1.48
CA MET A 58 14.96 -2.16 2.72
C MET A 58 15.65 -2.87 3.88
N ARG A 59 16.52 -3.85 3.60
CA ARG A 59 17.39 -4.44 4.63
C ARG A 59 18.42 -3.43 5.14
N ALA A 60 18.99 -2.63 4.24
CA ALA A 60 19.96 -1.60 4.59
C ALA A 60 19.32 -0.36 5.23
N ASN A 61 18.13 0.02 4.76
CA ASN A 61 17.36 1.14 5.29
C ASN A 61 15.88 0.74 5.42
N PRO A 62 15.41 0.42 6.62
CA PRO A 62 14.05 -0.04 6.83
C PRO A 62 12.97 1.05 6.77
N LEU A 63 13.34 2.32 6.67
CA LEU A 63 12.37 3.41 6.55
C LEU A 63 11.77 3.43 5.16
N VAL A 64 10.48 3.21 5.09
CA VAL A 64 9.73 3.07 3.83
C VAL A 64 8.42 3.84 3.90
N CYS A 65 7.79 3.99 2.75
CA CYS A 65 6.40 4.44 2.68
C CYS A 65 5.64 3.63 1.63
N VAL A 66 4.33 3.57 1.82
CA VAL A 66 3.43 2.98 0.83
C VAL A 66 2.34 4.00 0.51
N GLU A 67 2.18 4.28 -0.76
CA GLU A 67 1.10 5.13 -1.27
C GLU A 67 0.03 4.24 -1.90
N ALA A 68 -1.24 4.59 -1.68
CA ALA A 68 -2.37 3.97 -2.33
C ALA A 68 -3.46 5.01 -2.61
N GLU A 69 -4.23 4.76 -3.66
CA GLU A 69 -5.29 5.66 -4.08
C GLU A 69 -6.53 4.90 -4.53
N ALA A 70 -7.66 5.54 -4.44
CA ALA A 70 -8.92 5.02 -4.95
C ALA A 70 -9.85 6.16 -5.38
N PRO A 71 -10.79 5.88 -6.30
CA PRO A 71 -11.87 6.83 -6.59
C PRO A 71 -12.69 7.12 -5.34
N ASP A 72 -13.15 8.35 -5.19
CA ASP A 72 -14.15 8.72 -4.19
C ASP A 72 -15.55 8.65 -4.81
N ALA A 73 -16.52 8.23 -4.01
CA ALA A 73 -17.93 8.12 -4.45
C ALA A 73 -18.53 9.46 -4.93
N ARG A 74 -17.94 10.57 -4.55
CA ARG A 74 -18.36 11.93 -4.95
C ARG A 74 -17.65 12.43 -6.23
N LEU A 75 -17.21 11.53 -7.10
CA LEU A 75 -16.51 11.83 -8.35
C LEU A 75 -15.12 12.47 -8.17
N GLY A 76 -14.53 12.26 -7.02
CA GLY A 76 -13.18 12.67 -6.71
C GLY A 76 -12.23 11.48 -6.56
N TRP A 77 -11.24 11.67 -5.74
CA TRP A 77 -10.26 10.62 -5.41
C TRP A 77 -9.84 10.71 -3.94
N LYS A 78 -9.34 9.60 -3.43
CA LYS A 78 -8.69 9.51 -2.13
C LYS A 78 -7.28 9.00 -2.32
N THR A 79 -6.35 9.52 -1.54
CA THR A 79 -4.98 9.01 -1.48
C THR A 79 -4.53 8.92 -0.03
N VAL A 80 -3.66 7.96 0.24
CA VAL A 80 -3.02 7.78 1.55
C VAL A 80 -1.55 7.48 1.35
N VAL A 81 -0.72 8.03 2.22
CA VAL A 81 0.68 7.62 2.36
C VAL A 81 0.89 7.10 3.77
N ALA A 82 1.31 5.86 3.87
CA ALA A 82 1.69 5.22 5.12
C ALA A 82 3.21 5.22 5.25
N PHE A 83 3.74 5.89 6.25
CA PHE A 83 5.16 5.87 6.59
C PHE A 83 5.40 4.82 7.65
N GLY A 84 6.42 4.00 7.47
CA GLY A 84 6.66 2.92 8.41
C GLY A 84 8.02 2.26 8.27
N ARG A 85 8.13 1.11 8.94
CA ARG A 85 9.37 0.33 9.00
C ARG A 85 9.15 -1.06 8.43
N TYR A 86 10.04 -1.40 7.52
CA TYR A 86 10.14 -2.75 6.97
C TYR A 86 10.68 -3.72 8.01
N GLU A 87 10.04 -4.87 8.09
CA GLU A 87 10.50 -6.01 8.88
C GLU A 87 10.32 -7.28 8.06
N GLU A 88 11.39 -8.01 7.86
CA GLU A 88 11.36 -9.26 7.10
C GLU A 88 10.86 -10.40 7.97
N LEU A 89 9.94 -11.17 7.43
CA LEU A 89 9.45 -12.40 8.06
C LEU A 89 10.33 -13.54 7.57
N SER A 90 11.45 -13.74 8.26
CA SER A 90 12.47 -14.67 7.81
C SER A 90 12.00 -16.13 7.84
N ASP A 91 12.74 -17.00 7.16
CA ASP A 91 12.41 -18.42 7.02
C ASP A 91 12.74 -19.25 8.28
N LEU A 92 13.01 -18.59 9.39
CA LEU A 92 13.28 -19.24 10.67
C LEU A 92 11.97 -19.71 11.35
N PRO A 93 11.99 -20.81 12.13
CA PRO A 93 10.81 -21.34 12.81
C PRO A 93 10.08 -20.32 13.70
N GLU A 94 10.81 -19.42 14.32
CA GLU A 94 10.27 -18.37 15.19
C GLU A 94 9.36 -17.36 14.44
N TRP A 95 9.46 -17.28 13.12
CA TRP A 95 8.66 -16.41 12.25
C TRP A 95 7.53 -17.12 11.52
N GLU A 96 7.34 -18.41 11.76
CA GLU A 96 6.36 -19.22 11.03
C GLU A 96 4.92 -18.70 11.22
N SER A 97 4.55 -18.34 12.43
CA SER A 97 3.21 -17.82 12.74
C SER A 97 2.92 -16.51 11.98
N GLU A 98 3.88 -15.60 11.95
CA GLU A 98 3.77 -14.32 11.25
C GLU A 98 3.73 -14.52 9.73
N ARG A 99 4.52 -15.46 9.20
CA ARG A 99 4.45 -15.80 7.76
C ARG A 99 3.10 -16.40 7.38
N GLU A 100 2.54 -17.26 8.22
CA GLU A 100 1.20 -17.81 7.97
C GLU A 100 0.13 -16.75 8.03
N THR A 101 0.20 -15.80 8.95
CA THR A 101 -0.70 -14.65 9.00
C THR A 101 -0.62 -13.83 7.71
N ALA A 102 0.58 -13.51 7.27
CA ALA A 102 0.81 -12.79 6.02
C ALA A 102 0.24 -13.54 4.81
N ARG A 103 0.52 -14.84 4.72
CA ARG A 103 0.02 -15.70 3.65
C ARG A 103 -1.49 -15.73 3.65
N GLY A 104 -2.12 -15.95 4.79
CA GLY A 104 -3.58 -16.02 4.89
C GLY A 104 -4.27 -14.73 4.47
N LEU A 105 -3.69 -13.57 4.79
CA LEU A 105 -4.21 -12.27 4.38
C LEU A 105 -4.03 -12.00 2.88
N LEU A 106 -2.88 -12.36 2.33
CA LEU A 106 -2.56 -12.15 0.91
C LEU A 106 -3.31 -13.12 0.00
N GLU A 107 -3.46 -14.37 0.39
CA GLU A 107 -4.19 -15.40 -0.39
C GLU A 107 -5.69 -15.10 -0.54
N LYS A 108 -6.28 -14.32 0.35
CA LYS A 108 -7.67 -13.86 0.22
C LYS A 108 -7.87 -12.87 -0.93
N ARG A 109 -6.80 -12.44 -1.58
CA ARG A 109 -6.84 -11.50 -2.71
C ARG A 109 -6.86 -12.27 -4.03
N GLU A 110 -7.73 -11.88 -4.97
CA GLU A 110 -7.89 -12.58 -6.26
C GLU A 110 -6.61 -12.63 -7.10
N TRP A 111 -5.79 -11.57 -7.04
CA TRP A 111 -4.54 -11.51 -7.79
C TRP A 111 -3.55 -12.61 -7.39
N TRP A 112 -3.62 -13.12 -6.16
CA TRP A 112 -2.73 -14.18 -5.68
C TRP A 112 -2.87 -15.46 -6.50
N GLN A 113 -4.04 -15.69 -7.04
CA GLN A 113 -4.33 -16.86 -7.88
C GLN A 113 -3.85 -16.70 -9.32
N SER A 114 -3.38 -15.51 -9.70
CA SER A 114 -2.85 -15.27 -11.02
C SER A 114 -1.47 -15.94 -11.19
N PRO A 115 -1.29 -16.78 -12.22
CA PRO A 115 0.03 -17.36 -12.51
C PRO A 115 1.13 -16.33 -12.67
N ALA A 116 0.80 -15.14 -13.15
CA ALA A 116 1.75 -14.03 -13.30
C ALA A 116 2.27 -13.48 -11.96
N ALA A 117 1.54 -13.66 -10.87
CA ALA A 117 1.96 -13.22 -9.54
C ALA A 117 3.03 -14.16 -8.93
N ILE A 118 3.09 -15.41 -9.40
CA ILE A 118 3.88 -16.48 -8.81
C ILE A 118 5.09 -16.84 -9.67
N THR A 119 5.02 -16.62 -10.96
CA THR A 119 6.09 -16.96 -11.90
C THR A 119 7.03 -15.78 -12.12
N SER A 120 7.97 -15.59 -11.20
CA SER A 120 9.17 -14.85 -11.58
C SER A 120 10.07 -15.81 -12.35
N THR A 121 10.09 -15.66 -13.65
CA THR A 121 10.99 -16.39 -14.57
C THR A 121 12.43 -15.90 -14.49
N HIS A 122 12.93 -15.57 -13.32
CA HIS A 122 14.33 -15.25 -13.17
C HIS A 122 15.15 -16.55 -13.13
N ARG A 123 15.83 -16.80 -14.21
CA ARG A 123 16.88 -17.83 -14.28
C ARG A 123 17.96 -17.50 -13.26
N GLY A 124 17.93 -18.19 -12.13
CA GLY A 124 18.95 -18.08 -11.11
C GLY A 124 18.35 -17.82 -9.73
N GLY A 125 17.89 -18.88 -9.06
CA GLY A 125 17.77 -18.98 -7.62
C GLY A 125 17.14 -17.80 -6.85
N SER A 126 16.14 -17.12 -7.41
CA SER A 126 15.42 -16.09 -6.67
C SER A 126 14.49 -16.76 -5.66
N TYR A 127 14.63 -16.43 -4.39
CA TYR A 127 13.77 -16.92 -3.34
C TYR A 127 12.73 -15.87 -2.97
N GLU A 128 11.63 -16.34 -2.40
CA GLU A 128 10.54 -15.51 -1.94
C GLU A 128 10.87 -14.86 -0.60
N VAL A 129 10.48 -13.60 -0.46
CA VAL A 129 10.64 -12.84 0.77
C VAL A 129 9.27 -12.35 1.23
N TRP A 130 8.88 -12.77 2.42
CA TRP A 130 7.70 -12.29 3.11
C TRP A 130 8.13 -11.16 4.03
N TYR A 131 7.35 -10.09 4.08
CA TYR A 131 7.65 -8.95 4.92
C TYR A 131 6.38 -8.29 5.44
N ARG A 132 6.56 -7.47 6.45
CA ARG A 132 5.54 -6.56 6.93
C ARG A 132 6.12 -5.16 7.11
N ILE A 133 5.24 -4.19 7.06
CA ILE A 133 5.58 -2.78 7.32
C ILE A 133 4.74 -2.33 8.49
N HIS A 134 5.41 -1.92 9.56
CA HIS A 134 4.78 -1.32 10.72
C HIS A 134 4.50 0.15 10.41
N MET A 135 3.24 0.52 10.28
CA MET A 135 2.84 1.90 9.98
C MET A 135 2.99 2.77 11.22
N GLU A 136 3.81 3.80 11.11
CA GLU A 136 4.06 4.75 12.21
C GLU A 136 3.27 6.03 12.04
N ARG A 137 3.08 6.50 10.80
CA ARG A 137 2.36 7.72 10.46
C ARG A 137 1.56 7.55 9.18
N LEU A 138 0.35 8.09 9.18
CA LEU A 138 -0.55 8.10 8.03
C LEU A 138 -0.90 9.53 7.65
N THR A 139 -0.84 9.85 6.38
CA THR A 139 -1.39 11.08 5.82
C THR A 139 -2.33 10.72 4.68
N GLY A 140 -3.49 11.35 4.63
CA GLY A 140 -4.45 11.06 3.57
C GLY A 140 -5.27 12.29 3.21
N PHE A 141 -5.62 12.37 1.94
CA PHE A 141 -6.41 13.45 1.39
C PHE A 141 -7.47 12.91 0.45
N ARG A 142 -8.59 13.61 0.39
CA ARG A 142 -9.62 13.41 -0.62
C ARG A 142 -9.80 14.68 -1.43
N ALA A 143 -10.01 14.54 -2.71
CA ALA A 143 -10.44 15.62 -3.58
C ALA A 143 -11.89 15.39 -3.96
N VAL A 144 -12.72 16.40 -3.74
CA VAL A 144 -14.14 16.37 -4.06
C VAL A 144 -14.51 17.54 -4.96
N PRO A 145 -15.48 17.37 -5.87
CA PRO A 145 -15.99 18.50 -6.66
C PRO A 145 -16.53 19.58 -5.74
N GLU A 146 -16.34 20.83 -6.13
CA GLU A 146 -17.01 21.94 -5.48
C GLU A 146 -18.51 21.79 -5.68
N PRO A 147 -19.34 22.13 -4.65
CA PRO A 147 -20.77 22.19 -4.86
C PRO A 147 -21.07 23.21 -5.95
N SER A 148 -21.87 22.81 -6.95
CA SER A 148 -22.32 23.75 -7.98
C SER A 148 -23.01 24.93 -7.32
N PRO A 149 -22.72 26.18 -7.69
CA PRO A 149 -23.47 27.31 -7.20
C PRO A 149 -24.95 27.05 -7.51
N ILE A 150 -25.79 27.07 -6.48
CA ILE A 150 -27.23 26.91 -6.64
C ILE A 150 -27.65 27.92 -7.67
N GLY A 151 -28.19 27.42 -8.80
CA GLY A 151 -28.57 28.27 -9.90
C GLY A 151 -29.43 29.41 -9.40
N SER A 152 -29.03 30.63 -9.73
CA SER A 152 -29.87 31.81 -9.54
C SER A 152 -31.19 31.51 -10.24
N LEU A 153 -32.24 31.38 -9.44
CA LEU A 153 -33.61 31.39 -9.94
C LEU A 153 -33.77 32.63 -10.82
N ARG A 154 -33.77 32.43 -12.14
CA ARG A 154 -34.29 33.46 -13.06
C ARG A 154 -35.78 33.56 -12.76
N THR A 155 -36.12 34.50 -11.93
CA THR A 155 -37.48 35.04 -11.93
C THR A 155 -37.66 35.74 -13.26
N GLY A 156 -38.21 35.01 -14.23
CA GLY A 156 -38.73 35.61 -15.43
C GLY A 156 -40.05 36.29 -15.11
N SER A 157 -40.08 37.55 -15.35
CA SER A 157 -41.31 38.34 -15.41
C SER A 157 -42.01 38.10 -16.72
#